data_02d607bb30e35cb654ebaeb1fb8497d2
#
_entry.id   02d607bb30e35cb654ebaeb1fb8497d2
#
_cell.length_a   1.000
_cell.length_b   1.000
_cell.length_c   1.000
_cell.angle_alpha   90.00
_cell.angle_beta   90.00
_cell.angle_gamma   90.00
#
_symmetry.space_group_name_H-M   'P 1'
#
loop_
_entity.id
_entity.type
_entity.pdbx_description
1 polymer ?
#
loop_
_entity_poly.entity_id
_entity_poly.type
_entity_poly.pdbx_seq_one_letter_code
_entity_poly.pdbx_strand_id
1 'polypeptide(L)'
;MLKPLLKEVESLTEKIKESDHEIEQIARRDYPETALLEQVSGVGPLIALTFVLTVEDKDRFQKSRDIGCYVGLRPRRCDSGQSQPQLRITKEGDPYLRTMLVEGAHYIISRRGPDTDLKRWGLHLAESGGKRGKMKAVVAVARKLGILLHRLWVTGEVYEPLRNHNLRQERKKIAA
;
A
#
# COMPACT_ATOMS: atom_id res chain seq x y z
N MET A 1 18.31 34.76 -14.41
CA MET A 1 18.78 33.41 -14.05
C MET A 1 17.66 32.41 -13.74
N LEU A 2 16.50 32.77 -13.18
CA LEU A 2 15.38 31.83 -12.88
C LEU A 2 14.54 31.38 -14.07
N LYS A 3 14.39 32.21 -15.12
CA LYS A 3 13.53 31.92 -16.28
C LYS A 3 13.85 30.58 -17.01
N PRO A 4 15.12 30.20 -17.24
CA PRO A 4 15.41 28.91 -17.86
C PRO A 4 15.01 27.72 -17.00
N LEU A 5 15.21 27.82 -15.66
CA LEU A 5 14.81 26.77 -14.71
C LEU A 5 13.29 26.60 -14.66
N LEU A 6 12.53 27.71 -14.71
CA LEU A 6 11.07 27.63 -14.73
C LEU A 6 10.56 26.94 -15.99
N LYS A 7 11.14 27.24 -17.18
CA LYS A 7 10.80 26.55 -18.41
C LYS A 7 11.10 25.04 -18.37
N GLU A 8 12.23 24.67 -17.75
CA GLU A 8 12.57 23.27 -17.57
C GLU A 8 11.58 22.55 -16.66
N VAL A 9 11.19 23.18 -15.53
CA VAL A 9 10.17 22.65 -14.63
C VAL A 9 8.82 22.48 -15.34
N GLU A 10 8.41 23.46 -16.15
CA GLU A 10 7.18 23.38 -16.94
C GLU A 10 7.24 22.21 -17.92
N SER A 11 8.33 22.12 -18.70
CA SER A 11 8.53 21.02 -19.66
C SER A 11 8.53 19.64 -19.00
N LEU A 12 9.21 19.48 -17.86
CA LEU A 12 9.20 18.23 -17.10
C LEU A 12 7.81 17.90 -16.54
N THR A 13 7.07 18.92 -16.12
CA THR A 13 5.70 18.74 -15.60
C THR A 13 4.76 18.25 -16.72
N GLU A 14 4.90 18.76 -17.94
CA GLU A 14 4.13 18.30 -19.09
C GLU A 14 4.46 16.83 -19.43
N LYS A 15 5.75 16.50 -19.51
CA LYS A 15 6.20 15.11 -19.78
C LYS A 15 5.70 14.13 -18.73
N ILE A 16 5.68 14.52 -17.45
CA ILE A 16 5.12 13.69 -16.37
C ILE A 16 3.63 13.45 -16.63
N LYS A 17 2.85 14.48 -16.97
CA LYS A 17 1.42 14.33 -17.26
C LYS A 17 1.14 13.43 -18.46
N GLU A 18 1.95 13.56 -19.51
CA GLU A 18 1.85 12.69 -20.69
C GLU A 18 2.12 11.23 -20.30
N SER A 19 3.20 10.96 -19.54
CA SER A 19 3.54 9.63 -19.08
C SER A 19 2.47 9.05 -18.14
N ASP A 20 1.92 9.86 -17.22
CA ASP A 20 0.82 9.45 -16.34
C ASP A 20 -0.42 9.04 -17.15
N HIS A 21 -0.73 9.81 -18.21
CA HIS A 21 -1.85 9.49 -19.09
C HIS A 21 -1.62 8.18 -19.88
N GLU A 22 -0.41 7.95 -20.40
CA GLU A 22 -0.05 6.70 -21.06
C GLU A 22 -0.17 5.49 -20.12
N ILE A 23 0.33 5.62 -18.88
CA ILE A 23 0.22 4.59 -17.85
C ILE A 23 -1.26 4.27 -17.55
N GLU A 24 -2.11 5.30 -17.44
CA GLU A 24 -3.54 5.13 -17.22
C GLU A 24 -4.21 4.40 -18.39
N GLN A 25 -3.86 4.73 -19.62
CA GLN A 25 -4.39 4.06 -20.81
C GLN A 25 -3.96 2.59 -20.87
N ILE A 26 -2.69 2.29 -20.62
CA ILE A 26 -2.17 0.92 -20.59
C ILE A 26 -2.88 0.12 -19.49
N ALA A 27 -2.99 0.68 -18.29
CA ALA A 27 -3.66 0.03 -17.17
C ALA A 27 -5.11 -0.34 -17.52
N ARG A 28 -5.87 0.59 -18.11
CA ARG A 28 -7.28 0.35 -18.47
C ARG A 28 -7.46 -0.63 -19.62
N ARG A 29 -6.58 -0.59 -20.62
CA ARG A 29 -6.71 -1.40 -21.82
C ARG A 29 -6.21 -2.82 -21.62
N ASP A 30 -5.02 -2.97 -21.04
CA ASP A 30 -4.28 -4.23 -21.04
C ASP A 30 -4.35 -4.94 -19.66
N TYR A 31 -4.68 -4.18 -18.58
CA TYR A 31 -4.71 -4.69 -17.20
C TYR A 31 -5.97 -4.24 -16.45
N PRO A 32 -7.16 -4.69 -16.87
CA PRO A 32 -8.45 -4.25 -16.31
C PRO A 32 -8.60 -4.54 -14.80
N GLU A 33 -7.85 -5.49 -14.26
CA GLU A 33 -7.79 -5.81 -12.83
C GLU A 33 -7.25 -4.65 -11.96
N THR A 34 -6.50 -3.71 -12.55
CA THR A 34 -6.02 -2.52 -11.84
C THR A 34 -7.16 -1.69 -11.26
N ALA A 35 -8.31 -1.66 -11.93
CA ALA A 35 -9.49 -0.94 -11.46
C ALA A 35 -10.00 -1.44 -10.09
N LEU A 36 -9.83 -2.73 -9.78
CA LEU A 36 -10.14 -3.27 -8.45
C LEU A 36 -9.20 -2.73 -7.38
N LEU A 37 -7.92 -2.56 -7.71
CA LEU A 37 -6.90 -2.11 -6.79
C LEU A 37 -7.00 -0.60 -6.53
N GLU A 38 -7.39 0.16 -7.53
CA GLU A 38 -7.57 1.62 -7.44
C GLU A 38 -8.74 2.04 -6.52
N GLN A 39 -9.63 1.13 -6.16
CA GLN A 39 -10.64 1.38 -5.13
C GLN A 39 -10.03 1.70 -3.76
N VAL A 40 -8.79 1.26 -3.52
CA VAL A 40 -8.10 1.52 -2.26
C VAL A 40 -7.49 2.91 -2.28
N SER A 41 -7.98 3.78 -1.41
CA SER A 41 -7.45 5.14 -1.30
C SER A 41 -5.95 5.15 -1.09
N GLY A 42 -5.23 5.94 -1.89
CA GLY A 42 -3.78 5.99 -1.91
C GLY A 42 -3.13 5.01 -2.89
N VAL A 43 -3.94 4.31 -3.68
CA VAL A 43 -3.51 3.47 -4.80
C VAL A 43 -4.04 4.11 -6.09
N GLY A 44 -3.13 4.69 -6.86
CA GLY A 44 -3.44 5.22 -8.20
C GLY A 44 -3.03 4.22 -9.28
N PRO A 45 -3.27 4.56 -10.57
CA PRO A 45 -2.96 3.70 -11.71
C PRO A 45 -1.52 3.19 -11.72
N LEU A 46 -0.55 4.05 -11.38
CA LEU A 46 0.86 3.66 -11.33
C LEU A 46 1.13 2.59 -10.27
N ILE A 47 0.58 2.74 -9.05
CA ILE A 47 0.77 1.76 -7.98
C ILE A 47 0.07 0.46 -8.33
N ALA A 48 -1.16 0.53 -8.85
CA ALA A 48 -1.95 -0.63 -9.24
C ALA A 48 -1.27 -1.42 -10.35
N LEU A 49 -0.83 -0.74 -11.42
CA LEU A 49 -0.14 -1.37 -12.54
C LEU A 49 1.21 -1.96 -12.11
N THR A 50 2.01 -1.22 -11.33
CA THR A 50 3.29 -1.73 -10.80
C THR A 50 3.06 -2.99 -9.95
N PHE A 51 1.98 -3.02 -9.16
CA PHE A 51 1.64 -4.18 -8.35
C PHE A 51 1.32 -5.40 -9.23
N VAL A 52 0.45 -5.24 -10.23
CA VAL A 52 0.05 -6.32 -11.16
C VAL A 52 1.27 -6.83 -11.92
N LEU A 53 2.06 -5.94 -12.52
CA LEU A 53 3.25 -6.32 -13.30
C LEU A 53 4.33 -7.01 -12.47
N THR A 54 4.51 -6.63 -11.20
CA THR A 54 5.54 -7.23 -10.33
C THR A 54 5.10 -8.57 -9.76
N VAL A 55 3.82 -8.74 -9.48
CA VAL A 55 3.26 -10.01 -8.98
C VAL A 55 3.05 -10.99 -10.11
N GLU A 56 2.71 -10.50 -11.31
CA GLU A 56 2.48 -11.22 -12.57
C GLU A 56 1.24 -12.12 -12.56
N ASP A 57 1.11 -13.00 -11.57
CA ASP A 57 0.01 -13.94 -11.44
C ASP A 57 -0.55 -13.89 -10.01
N LYS A 58 -1.87 -13.66 -9.90
CA LYS A 58 -2.60 -13.64 -8.62
C LYS A 58 -2.55 -14.98 -7.89
N ASP A 59 -2.46 -16.08 -8.61
CA ASP A 59 -2.47 -17.43 -8.04
C ASP A 59 -1.06 -17.92 -7.65
N ARG A 60 -0.02 -17.12 -7.93
CA ARG A 60 1.37 -17.39 -7.52
C ARG A 60 1.53 -17.60 -6.01
N PHE A 61 0.69 -16.98 -5.20
CA PHE A 61 0.73 -17.07 -3.75
C PHE A 61 -0.53 -17.71 -3.19
N GLN A 62 -0.39 -18.85 -2.49
CA GLN A 62 -1.50 -19.52 -1.83
C GLN A 62 -2.16 -18.65 -0.75
N LYS A 63 -1.41 -17.74 -0.15
CA LYS A 63 -1.89 -16.83 0.90
C LYS A 63 -1.47 -15.39 0.60
N SER A 64 -2.42 -14.48 0.55
CA SER A 64 -2.13 -13.04 0.36
C SER A 64 -1.10 -12.48 1.35
N ARG A 65 -0.96 -13.10 2.53
CA ARG A 65 0.05 -12.72 3.53
C ARG A 65 1.48 -12.83 3.02
N ASP A 66 1.74 -13.70 2.08
CA ASP A 66 3.08 -14.00 1.55
C ASP A 66 3.61 -12.85 0.68
N ILE A 67 2.72 -12.04 0.11
CA ILE A 67 3.07 -10.78 -0.56
C ILE A 67 3.92 -9.88 0.35
N GLY A 68 3.60 -9.78 1.63
CA GLY A 68 4.37 -8.98 2.57
C GLY A 68 5.82 -9.46 2.75
N CYS A 69 6.08 -10.74 2.51
CA CYS A 69 7.42 -11.32 2.48
C CYS A 69 8.09 -11.07 1.13
N TYR A 70 7.36 -11.32 0.03
CA TYR A 70 7.81 -11.13 -1.34
C TYR A 70 8.30 -9.71 -1.63
N VAL A 71 7.61 -8.68 -1.13
CA VAL A 71 7.98 -7.26 -1.28
C VAL A 71 9.06 -6.82 -0.27
N GLY A 72 9.47 -7.71 0.64
CA GLY A 72 10.50 -7.42 1.64
C GLY A 72 10.06 -6.46 2.75
N LEU A 73 8.76 -6.36 3.02
CA LEU A 73 8.18 -5.56 4.11
C LEU A 73 8.02 -6.35 5.42
N ARG A 74 8.46 -7.61 5.45
CA ARG A 74 8.50 -8.42 6.66
C ARG A 74 9.67 -8.01 7.56
N PRO A 75 9.47 -7.88 8.89
CA PRO A 75 10.58 -7.74 9.82
C PRO A 75 11.53 -8.94 9.75
N ARG A 76 12.83 -8.67 9.79
CA ARG A 76 13.82 -9.73 9.98
C ARG A 76 13.58 -10.38 11.35
N ARG A 77 13.77 -11.68 11.42
CA ARG A 77 13.81 -12.42 12.67
C ARG A 77 15.23 -12.88 12.96
N CYS A 78 15.65 -12.70 14.19
CA CYS A 78 16.89 -13.24 14.75
C CYS A 78 16.55 -13.68 16.17
N ASP A 79 15.71 -14.72 16.26
CA ASP A 79 15.24 -15.21 17.55
C ASP A 79 16.32 -16.15 18.12
N SER A 80 16.79 -15.90 19.33
CA SER A 80 17.72 -16.77 20.06
C SER A 80 17.17 -16.99 21.47
N GLY A 81 16.71 -18.21 21.75
CA GLY A 81 16.13 -18.57 23.05
C GLY A 81 14.99 -17.63 23.45
N GLN A 82 15.18 -16.90 24.55
CA GLN A 82 14.16 -15.95 25.06
C GLN A 82 14.20 -14.56 24.42
N SER A 83 15.20 -14.27 23.57
CA SER A 83 15.39 -12.95 22.96
C SER A 83 14.72 -12.89 21.58
N GLN A 84 13.76 -11.98 21.42
CA GLN A 84 13.08 -11.70 20.14
C GLN A 84 13.19 -10.21 19.76
N PRO A 85 14.39 -9.76 19.32
CA PRO A 85 14.62 -8.35 19.02
C PRO A 85 13.78 -7.90 17.81
N GLN A 86 13.17 -6.72 17.92
CA GLN A 86 12.45 -6.10 16.82
C GLN A 86 13.43 -5.50 15.80
N LEU A 87 13.73 -6.24 14.75
CA LEU A 87 14.65 -5.84 13.69
C LEU A 87 13.96 -5.02 12.59
N ARG A 88 14.79 -4.49 11.68
CA ARG A 88 14.32 -3.80 10.46
C ARG A 88 13.71 -4.80 9.49
N ILE A 89 13.01 -4.29 8.45
CA ILE A 89 12.47 -5.12 7.36
C ILE A 89 13.59 -5.80 6.56
N THR A 90 13.25 -6.91 5.89
CA THR A 90 14.22 -7.71 5.11
C THR A 90 14.77 -6.95 3.91
N LYS A 91 13.93 -6.13 3.27
CA LYS A 91 14.21 -5.43 1.99
C LYS A 91 14.51 -6.37 0.82
N GLU A 92 14.19 -7.65 0.95
CA GLU A 92 14.20 -8.61 -0.15
C GLU A 92 13.04 -8.30 -1.12
N GLY A 93 13.19 -8.73 -2.38
CA GLY A 93 12.19 -8.48 -3.42
C GLY A 93 12.30 -7.12 -4.08
N ASP A 94 11.30 -6.76 -4.88
CA ASP A 94 11.33 -5.58 -5.73
C ASP A 94 11.36 -4.27 -4.94
N PRO A 95 12.38 -3.42 -5.12
CA PRO A 95 12.51 -2.16 -4.38
C PRO A 95 11.53 -1.09 -4.87
N TYR A 96 11.14 -1.13 -6.16
CA TYR A 96 10.25 -0.12 -6.74
C TYR A 96 8.82 -0.32 -6.23
N LEU A 97 8.28 -1.54 -6.31
CA LEU A 97 6.96 -1.85 -5.74
C LEU A 97 6.92 -1.56 -4.23
N ARG A 98 7.98 -1.89 -3.51
CA ARG A 98 8.07 -1.56 -2.07
C ARG A 98 7.97 -0.06 -1.83
N THR A 99 8.67 0.76 -2.63
CA THR A 99 8.61 2.22 -2.53
C THR A 99 7.20 2.72 -2.82
N MET A 100 6.57 2.25 -3.88
CA MET A 100 5.20 2.61 -4.24
C MET A 100 4.19 2.29 -3.13
N LEU A 101 4.29 1.10 -2.53
CA LEU A 101 3.43 0.72 -1.39
C LEU A 101 3.67 1.61 -0.15
N VAL A 102 4.91 2.04 0.09
CA VAL A 102 5.25 2.95 1.19
C VAL A 102 4.67 4.35 0.93
N GLU A 103 4.71 4.85 -0.30
CA GLU A 103 4.09 6.14 -0.67
C GLU A 103 2.58 6.09 -0.52
N GLY A 104 1.92 5.05 -1.01
CA GLY A 104 0.49 4.82 -0.77
C GLY A 104 0.14 4.78 0.72
N ALA A 105 0.98 4.13 1.54
CA ALA A 105 0.80 4.09 2.99
C ALA A 105 0.98 5.47 3.65
N HIS A 106 1.91 6.30 3.17
CA HIS A 106 2.05 7.68 3.62
C HIS A 106 0.79 8.50 3.35
N TYR A 107 0.20 8.36 2.15
CA TYR A 107 -1.06 9.00 1.84
C TYR A 107 -2.19 8.53 2.76
N ILE A 108 -2.35 7.22 2.96
CA ILE A 108 -3.40 6.63 3.81
C ILE A 108 -3.34 7.19 5.23
N ILE A 109 -2.15 7.27 5.85
CA ILE A 109 -1.97 7.77 7.22
C ILE A 109 -2.06 9.30 7.30
N SER A 110 -1.89 10.00 6.19
CA SER A 110 -1.88 11.47 6.15
C SER A 110 -3.22 12.06 6.56
N ARG A 111 -3.23 13.36 6.84
CA ARG A 111 -4.47 14.12 7.11
C ARG A 111 -5.43 14.10 5.90
N ARG A 112 -4.90 14.03 4.68
CA ARG A 112 -5.67 14.04 3.42
C ARG A 112 -6.31 12.69 3.09
N GLY A 113 -5.75 11.58 3.64
CA GLY A 113 -6.31 10.26 3.41
C GLY A 113 -7.70 10.13 4.07
N PRO A 114 -8.66 9.44 3.43
CA PRO A 114 -9.98 9.22 3.99
C PRO A 114 -9.91 8.31 5.22
N ASP A 115 -11.01 8.31 5.98
CA ASP A 115 -11.13 7.44 7.16
C ASP A 115 -11.37 5.99 6.72
N THR A 116 -10.43 5.12 7.02
CA THR A 116 -10.46 3.70 6.68
C THR A 116 -9.97 2.87 7.87
N ASP A 117 -10.36 1.59 7.92
CA ASP A 117 -9.85 0.65 8.92
C ASP A 117 -8.31 0.59 8.91
N LEU A 118 -7.71 0.67 7.72
CA LEU A 118 -6.26 0.64 7.54
C LEU A 118 -5.60 1.90 8.12
N LYS A 119 -6.20 3.08 7.90
CA LYS A 119 -5.74 4.34 8.49
C LYS A 119 -5.86 4.33 10.01
N ARG A 120 -7.04 3.97 10.53
CA ARG A 120 -7.28 3.90 11.99
C ARG A 120 -6.28 2.97 12.68
N TRP A 121 -6.04 1.81 12.09
CA TRP A 121 -5.04 0.87 12.59
C TRP A 121 -3.62 1.44 12.53
N GLY A 122 -3.25 2.10 11.44
CA GLY A 122 -1.93 2.72 11.27
C GLY A 122 -1.69 3.85 12.29
N LEU A 123 -2.69 4.71 12.52
CA LEU A 123 -2.60 5.78 13.52
C LEU A 123 -2.44 5.23 14.92
N HIS A 124 -3.22 4.23 15.31
CA HIS A 124 -3.08 3.57 16.62
C HIS A 124 -1.66 2.97 16.80
N LEU A 125 -1.11 2.36 15.76
CA LEU A 125 0.25 1.83 15.80
C LEU A 125 1.31 2.94 15.90
N ALA A 126 1.07 4.11 15.26
CA ALA A 126 1.95 5.26 15.34
C ALA A 126 2.01 5.85 16.76
N GLU A 127 0.87 5.92 17.44
CA GLU A 127 0.75 6.42 18.82
C GLU A 127 1.43 5.47 19.81
N SER A 128 1.21 4.16 19.68
CA SER A 128 1.78 3.15 20.60
C SER A 128 3.26 2.85 20.34
N GLY A 129 3.82 3.24 19.20
CA GLY A 129 5.14 2.84 18.75
C GLY A 129 6.34 3.67 19.29
N GLY A 130 6.13 4.64 20.17
CA GLY A 130 7.17 5.49 20.76
C GLY A 130 7.88 6.38 19.70
N LYS A 131 9.14 6.74 19.97
CA LYS A 131 9.93 7.71 19.19
C LYS A 131 10.00 7.46 17.67
N ARG A 132 9.85 6.20 17.23
CA ARG A 132 9.84 5.78 15.82
C ARG A 132 8.47 5.24 15.36
N GLY A 133 7.42 5.46 16.14
CA GLY A 133 6.08 4.91 15.90
C GLY A 133 5.54 5.24 14.52
N LYS A 134 5.63 6.49 14.08
CA LYS A 134 5.17 6.92 12.74
C LYS A 134 5.84 6.15 11.61
N MET A 135 7.18 6.01 11.61
CA MET A 135 7.90 5.28 10.58
C MET A 135 7.55 3.79 10.57
N LYS A 136 7.42 3.18 11.75
CA LYS A 136 6.99 1.78 11.89
C LYS A 136 5.57 1.58 11.38
N ALA A 137 4.67 2.52 11.68
CA ALA A 137 3.28 2.49 11.24
C ALA A 137 3.18 2.54 9.70
N VAL A 138 3.91 3.45 9.05
CA VAL A 138 3.94 3.53 7.58
C VAL A 138 4.34 2.20 6.96
N VAL A 139 5.45 1.61 7.40
CA VAL A 139 5.93 0.32 6.87
C VAL A 139 4.93 -0.81 7.13
N ALA A 140 4.31 -0.82 8.30
CA ALA A 140 3.31 -1.82 8.64
C ALA A 140 2.03 -1.66 7.80
N VAL A 141 1.60 -0.42 7.54
CA VAL A 141 0.47 -0.12 6.64
C VAL A 141 0.83 -0.49 5.21
N ALA A 142 2.02 -0.17 4.71
CA ALA A 142 2.48 -0.57 3.38
C ALA A 142 2.42 -2.10 3.19
N ARG A 143 2.85 -2.86 4.20
CA ARG A 143 2.73 -4.33 4.19
C ARG A 143 1.28 -4.79 4.14
N LYS A 144 0.40 -4.21 4.95
CA LYS A 144 -1.03 -4.56 4.92
C LYS A 144 -1.69 -4.12 3.63
N LEU A 145 -1.26 -2.99 3.06
CA LEU A 145 -1.73 -2.53 1.76
C LEU A 145 -1.43 -3.57 0.67
N GLY A 146 -0.19 -4.04 0.55
CA GLY A 146 0.15 -5.09 -0.42
C GLY A 146 -0.67 -6.37 -0.23
N ILE A 147 -0.91 -6.79 1.02
CA ILE A 147 -1.75 -7.96 1.32
C ILE A 147 -3.21 -7.71 0.91
N LEU A 148 -3.72 -6.50 1.14
CA LEU A 148 -5.07 -6.09 0.75
C LEU A 148 -5.23 -6.09 -0.77
N LEU A 149 -4.29 -5.49 -1.50
CA LEU A 149 -4.32 -5.45 -2.96
C LEU A 149 -4.36 -6.85 -3.56
N HIS A 150 -3.49 -7.74 -3.10
CA HIS A 150 -3.49 -9.12 -3.56
C HIS A 150 -4.81 -9.84 -3.24
N ARG A 151 -5.36 -9.63 -2.04
CA ARG A 151 -6.64 -10.23 -1.67
C ARG A 151 -7.76 -9.74 -2.59
N LEU A 152 -7.86 -8.44 -2.86
CA LEU A 152 -8.87 -7.89 -3.77
C LEU A 152 -8.72 -8.48 -5.17
N TRP A 153 -7.50 -8.62 -5.66
CA TRP A 153 -7.24 -9.20 -6.97
C TRP A 153 -7.66 -10.67 -7.07
N VAL A 154 -7.35 -11.47 -6.04
CA VAL A 154 -7.72 -12.90 -6.01
C VAL A 154 -9.23 -13.09 -5.85
N THR A 155 -9.87 -12.32 -4.97
CA THR A 155 -11.30 -12.53 -4.65
C THR A 155 -12.25 -11.80 -5.59
N GLY A 156 -11.79 -10.73 -6.28
CA GLY A 156 -12.67 -9.85 -7.05
C GLY A 156 -13.65 -9.03 -6.20
N GLU A 157 -13.50 -9.03 -4.86
CA GLU A 157 -14.39 -8.31 -3.96
C GLU A 157 -14.29 -6.78 -4.14
N VAL A 158 -15.40 -6.08 -3.95
CA VAL A 158 -15.40 -4.62 -3.84
C VAL A 158 -14.76 -4.21 -2.52
N TYR A 159 -13.91 -3.19 -2.56
CA TYR A 159 -13.23 -2.70 -1.36
C TYR A 159 -14.18 -1.95 -0.43
N GLU A 160 -14.27 -2.39 0.82
CA GLU A 160 -15.02 -1.73 1.88
C GLU A 160 -14.07 -1.06 2.88
N PRO A 161 -13.96 0.28 2.89
CA PRO A 161 -13.00 1.01 3.72
C PRO A 161 -13.12 0.78 5.23
N LEU A 162 -14.36 0.59 5.72
CA LEU A 162 -14.69 0.44 7.15
C LEU A 162 -15.31 -0.93 7.50
N ARG A 163 -15.01 -1.97 6.73
CA ARG A 163 -15.56 -3.32 6.91
C ARG A 163 -15.44 -3.84 8.35
N ASN A 164 -14.24 -3.75 8.93
CA ASN A 164 -14.02 -4.26 10.30
C ASN A 164 -14.71 -3.39 11.36
N HIS A 165 -14.80 -2.09 11.13
CA HIS A 165 -15.51 -1.19 12.01
C HIS A 165 -17.01 -1.53 12.03
N ASN A 166 -17.61 -1.69 10.85
CA ASN A 166 -19.03 -2.01 10.71
C ASN A 166 -19.36 -3.36 11.34
N LEU A 167 -18.57 -4.40 11.07
CA LEU A 167 -18.73 -5.72 11.70
C LEU A 167 -18.63 -5.68 13.23
N ARG A 168 -17.76 -4.83 13.78
CA ARG A 168 -17.66 -4.67 15.23
C ARG A 168 -18.89 -3.96 15.82
N GLN A 169 -19.45 -2.99 15.11
CA GLN A 169 -20.67 -2.29 15.55
C GLN A 169 -21.88 -3.23 15.50
N GLU A 170 -22.02 -4.04 14.46
CA GLU A 170 -23.08 -5.04 14.36
C GLU A 170 -23.03 -6.05 15.49
N ARG A 171 -21.83 -6.60 15.78
CA ARG A 171 -21.64 -7.53 16.91
C ARG A 171 -21.98 -6.92 18.26
N LYS A 172 -21.71 -5.63 18.49
CA LYS A 172 -22.10 -4.93 19.70
C LYS A 172 -23.61 -4.74 19.81
N LYS A 173 -24.29 -4.47 18.68
CA LYS A 173 -25.77 -4.35 18.64
C LYS A 173 -26.47 -5.67 18.92
N ILE A 174 -25.89 -6.80 18.48
CA ILE A 174 -26.43 -8.15 18.73
C ILE A 174 -26.22 -8.60 20.18
N ALA A 175 -25.14 -8.09 20.83
CA ALA A 175 -24.79 -8.45 22.20
C ALA A 175 -25.41 -7.54 23.28
N ALA A 176 -26.11 -6.47 22.89
CA ALA A 176 -26.83 -5.54 23.77
C ALA A 176 -28.35 -5.80 23.77
#